data_ae2f01163e928b2dcbc3d8f49599f8cf
#
_entry.id   ae2f01163e928b2dcbc3d8f49599f8cf
#
_cell.length_a   1.000
_cell.length_b   1.000
_cell.length_c   1.000
_cell.angle_alpha   90.00
_cell.angle_beta   90.00
_cell.angle_gamma   90.00
#
_symmetry.space_group_name_H-M   'P 1'
#
loop_
_entity.id
_entity.type
_entity.pdbx_description
1 polymer ?
#
loop_
_entity_poly.entity_id
_entity_poly.type
_entity_poly.pdbx_seq_one_letter_code
_entity_poly.pdbx_strand_id
1 'polypeptide(L)'
;SIDMDNSIGVSLIRFGVDDIPDTRFLYDANGALNYNNIQFFNAADYALMLSYARDVSDVFKIGFNGKVIHRNVGKFAQAWGFGMDVGGIFLLEQWRFGFMLRDITTTFNAWFHNADLVRDIYAQTNNQIPVNSIELTLPRAIFSVTRDVEINDEMEDALEDVTFQED
;
A
#
# COMPACT_ATOMS: atom_id res chain seq x y z
N SER A 1 3.06 -3.55 -23.79
CA SER A 1 3.45 -2.22 -24.33
C SER A 1 2.50 -1.84 -25.45
N ILE A 2 2.21 -0.56 -25.60
CA ILE A 2 1.34 -0.04 -26.66
C ILE A 2 2.19 0.24 -27.92
N ASP A 3 3.42 0.58 -27.70
CA ASP A 3 4.44 0.89 -28.70
C ASP A 3 5.81 0.57 -28.09
N MET A 4 6.89 0.62 -28.87
CA MET A 4 8.24 0.32 -28.34
C MET A 4 8.64 1.30 -27.22
N ASP A 5 8.14 2.54 -27.26
CA ASP A 5 8.49 3.60 -26.31
C ASP A 5 7.46 3.80 -25.18
N ASN A 6 6.31 3.14 -25.26
CA ASN A 6 5.20 3.37 -24.32
C ASN A 6 4.77 2.06 -23.66
N SER A 7 4.52 2.12 -22.35
CA SER A 7 4.05 0.98 -21.57
C SER A 7 2.89 1.38 -20.66
N ILE A 8 1.90 0.51 -20.56
CA ILE A 8 0.80 0.63 -19.61
C ILE A 8 0.80 -0.60 -18.72
N GLY A 9 0.55 -0.39 -17.45
CA GLY A 9 0.39 -1.43 -16.45
C GLY A 9 -0.89 -1.24 -15.64
N VAL A 10 -1.49 -2.37 -15.25
CA VAL A 10 -2.62 -2.43 -14.31
C VAL A 10 -2.22 -3.35 -13.18
N SER A 11 -2.43 -2.91 -11.94
CA SER A 11 -2.16 -3.73 -10.76
C SER A 11 -3.33 -3.65 -9.80
N LEU A 12 -3.69 -4.80 -9.22
CA LEU A 12 -4.67 -4.91 -8.16
C LEU A 12 -4.00 -5.54 -6.94
N ILE A 13 -4.04 -4.84 -5.82
CA ILE A 13 -3.49 -5.31 -4.55
C ILE A 13 -4.65 -5.47 -3.57
N ARG A 14 -4.70 -6.59 -2.87
CA ARG A 14 -5.57 -6.80 -1.72
C ARG A 14 -4.71 -7.14 -0.50
N PHE A 15 -4.94 -6.41 0.58
CA PHE A 15 -4.47 -6.76 1.91
C PHE A 15 -5.67 -6.94 2.82
N GLY A 16 -5.79 -8.05 3.52
CA GLY A 16 -6.96 -8.33 4.34
C GLY A 16 -6.64 -9.16 5.57
N VAL A 17 -7.51 -8.99 6.58
CA VAL A 17 -7.55 -9.82 7.79
C VAL A 17 -8.96 -10.37 7.89
N ASP A 18 -9.05 -11.68 7.95
CA ASP A 18 -10.31 -12.39 8.04
C ASP A 18 -10.55 -12.85 9.50
N ASP A 19 -11.79 -13.22 9.79
CA ASP A 19 -12.21 -13.81 11.08
C ASP A 19 -11.91 -12.93 12.31
N ILE A 20 -12.11 -11.62 12.20
CA ILE A 20 -11.97 -10.68 13.31
C ILE A 20 -13.18 -10.86 14.25
N PRO A 21 -13.01 -11.18 15.53
CA PRO A 21 -14.12 -11.40 16.44
C PRO A 21 -14.82 -10.08 16.80
N ASP A 22 -16.12 -10.03 16.59
CA ASP A 22 -17.01 -8.97 17.04
C ASP A 22 -17.61 -9.37 18.41
N THR A 23 -17.11 -8.76 19.45
CA THR A 23 -17.48 -9.08 20.83
C THR A 23 -18.55 -8.15 21.40
N ARG A 24 -19.22 -7.35 20.60
CA ARG A 24 -20.26 -6.40 21.05
C ARG A 24 -21.42 -7.06 21.77
N PHE A 25 -21.69 -8.31 21.44
CA PHE A 25 -22.79 -9.12 22.02
C PHE A 25 -22.30 -10.24 22.93
N LEU A 26 -21.07 -10.08 23.47
CA LEU A 26 -20.45 -11.10 24.32
C LEU A 26 -21.24 -11.40 25.60
N TYR A 27 -21.95 -10.39 26.13
CA TYR A 27 -22.80 -10.54 27.31
C TYR A 27 -24.24 -10.81 26.86
N ASP A 28 -24.91 -11.73 27.52
CA ASP A 28 -26.35 -11.98 27.36
C ASP A 28 -27.22 -10.94 28.12
N ALA A 29 -28.53 -11.05 27.99
CA ALA A 29 -29.46 -10.17 28.65
C ALA A 29 -29.38 -10.19 30.20
N ASN A 30 -28.79 -11.22 30.78
CA ASN A 30 -28.60 -11.37 32.23
C ASN A 30 -27.20 -10.90 32.69
N GLY A 31 -26.37 -10.41 31.77
CA GLY A 31 -25.01 -9.98 32.04
C GLY A 31 -24.01 -11.13 32.16
N ALA A 32 -24.37 -12.36 31.76
CA ALA A 32 -23.46 -13.50 31.74
C ALA A 32 -22.69 -13.56 30.43
N LEU A 33 -21.44 -14.02 30.46
CA LEU A 33 -20.61 -14.24 29.29
C LEU A 33 -21.18 -15.37 28.43
N ASN A 34 -21.41 -15.09 27.15
CA ASN A 34 -21.84 -16.07 26.17
C ASN A 34 -21.00 -15.99 24.89
N TYR A 35 -20.02 -16.84 24.77
CA TYR A 35 -19.11 -16.92 23.61
C TYR A 35 -19.81 -17.27 22.30
N ASN A 36 -20.99 -17.90 22.35
CA ASN A 36 -21.76 -18.20 21.14
C ASN A 36 -22.33 -16.94 20.46
N ASN A 37 -22.33 -15.81 21.13
CA ASN A 37 -22.76 -14.52 20.59
C ASN A 37 -21.66 -13.80 19.79
N ILE A 38 -20.43 -14.33 19.79
CA ILE A 38 -19.34 -13.76 19.01
C ILE A 38 -19.65 -13.93 17.53
N GLN A 39 -19.70 -12.82 16.83
CA GLN A 39 -19.78 -12.77 15.38
C GLN A 39 -18.39 -12.48 14.82
N PHE A 40 -18.15 -12.86 13.57
CA PHE A 40 -16.89 -12.58 12.91
C PHE A 40 -17.12 -11.63 11.75
N PHE A 41 -16.14 -10.79 11.47
CA PHE A 41 -16.12 -9.93 10.30
C PHE A 41 -14.73 -9.87 9.68
N ASN A 42 -14.65 -9.38 8.45
CA ASN A 42 -13.40 -9.26 7.71
C ASN A 42 -13.08 -7.78 7.49
N ALA A 43 -11.80 -7.45 7.49
CA ALA A 43 -11.30 -6.15 7.07
C ALA A 43 -10.40 -6.33 5.86
N ALA A 44 -10.54 -5.49 4.85
CA ALA A 44 -9.70 -5.56 3.66
C ALA A 44 -9.48 -4.18 3.03
N ASP A 45 -8.25 -3.98 2.58
CA ASP A 45 -7.83 -2.84 1.76
C ASP A 45 -7.60 -3.33 0.33
N TYR A 46 -8.14 -2.64 -0.63
CA TYR A 46 -7.95 -2.86 -2.06
C TYR A 46 -7.32 -1.64 -2.69
N ALA A 47 -6.32 -1.83 -3.55
CA ALA A 47 -5.73 -0.77 -4.34
C ALA A 47 -5.70 -1.19 -5.81
N LEU A 48 -6.40 -0.44 -6.65
CA LEU A 48 -6.28 -0.52 -8.10
C LEU A 48 -5.32 0.57 -8.55
N MET A 49 -4.29 0.18 -9.30
CA MET A 49 -3.29 1.10 -9.84
C MET A 49 -3.25 1.00 -11.37
N LEU A 50 -3.22 2.17 -12.01
CA LEU A 50 -2.99 2.33 -13.43
C LEU A 50 -1.67 3.07 -13.61
N SER A 51 -0.74 2.42 -14.29
CA SER A 51 0.61 2.94 -14.52
C SER A 51 0.82 3.19 -16.00
N TYR A 52 1.48 4.29 -16.31
CA TYR A 52 1.96 4.61 -17.63
C TYR A 52 3.43 4.99 -17.57
N ALA A 53 4.23 4.45 -18.46
CA ALA A 53 5.63 4.81 -18.59
C ALA A 53 5.97 5.08 -20.06
N ARG A 54 6.92 6.00 -20.26
CA ARG A 54 7.41 6.36 -21.58
C ARG A 54 8.91 6.57 -21.58
N ASP A 55 9.55 6.03 -22.61
CA ASP A 55 10.92 6.35 -22.97
C ASP A 55 10.91 7.67 -23.74
N VAL A 56 11.34 8.76 -23.06
CA VAL A 56 11.37 10.11 -23.67
C VAL A 56 12.59 10.24 -24.58
N SER A 57 13.68 9.59 -24.20
CA SER A 57 14.91 9.45 -24.97
C SER A 57 15.69 8.23 -24.49
N ASP A 58 16.77 7.89 -25.17
CA ASP A 58 17.66 6.78 -24.79
C ASP A 58 18.21 6.91 -23.36
N VAL A 59 18.31 8.14 -22.87
CA VAL A 59 18.87 8.45 -21.54
C VAL A 59 17.83 8.82 -20.49
N PHE A 60 16.59 9.09 -20.89
CA PHE A 60 15.56 9.53 -19.94
C PHE A 60 14.22 8.83 -20.12
N LYS A 61 13.72 8.26 -19.03
CA LYS A 61 12.43 7.57 -18.94
C LYS A 61 11.59 8.20 -17.85
N ILE A 62 10.29 8.33 -18.10
CA ILE A 62 9.33 8.89 -17.14
C ILE A 62 8.16 7.93 -16.92
N GLY A 63 7.61 7.93 -15.71
CA GLY A 63 6.46 7.14 -15.35
C GLY A 63 5.47 7.88 -14.47
N PHE A 64 4.20 7.54 -14.63
CA PHE A 64 3.08 8.03 -13.84
C PHE A 64 2.28 6.84 -13.32
N ASN A 65 1.74 6.98 -12.13
CA ASN A 65 0.88 5.99 -11.52
C ASN A 65 -0.31 6.67 -10.85
N GLY A 66 -1.53 6.31 -11.27
CA GLY A 66 -2.77 6.69 -10.58
C GLY A 66 -3.27 5.52 -9.74
N LYS A 67 -3.70 5.79 -8.50
CA LYS A 67 -4.20 4.76 -7.59
C LYS A 67 -5.55 5.13 -7.01
N VAL A 68 -6.44 4.15 -6.97
CA VAL A 68 -7.72 4.20 -6.27
C VAL A 68 -7.67 3.19 -5.15
N ILE A 69 -7.99 3.61 -3.94
CA ILE A 69 -7.93 2.79 -2.73
C ILE A 69 -9.34 2.64 -2.20
N HIS A 70 -9.75 1.43 -1.91
CA HIS A 70 -10.98 1.12 -1.18
C HIS A 70 -10.64 0.31 0.05
N ARG A 71 -11.03 0.82 1.22
CA ARG A 71 -10.81 0.17 2.51
C ARG A 71 -12.15 -0.19 3.11
N ASN A 72 -12.26 -1.39 3.63
CA ASN A 72 -13.48 -1.90 4.26
C ASN A 72 -13.16 -2.55 5.60
N VAL A 73 -13.89 -2.18 6.63
CA VAL A 73 -13.78 -2.76 7.98
C VAL A 73 -15.15 -3.32 8.35
N GLY A 74 -15.53 -4.41 7.70
CA GLY A 74 -16.81 -5.07 7.90
C GLY A 74 -18.00 -4.11 7.76
N LYS A 75 -18.86 -4.08 8.79
CA LYS A 75 -20.04 -3.19 8.87
C LYS A 75 -19.72 -1.82 9.48
N PHE A 76 -18.50 -1.63 10.02
CA PHE A 76 -18.18 -0.52 10.90
C PHE A 76 -17.73 0.73 10.16
N ALA A 77 -16.90 0.54 9.14
CA ALA A 77 -16.34 1.66 8.40
C ALA A 77 -15.93 1.26 6.99
N GLN A 78 -15.95 2.23 6.11
CA GLN A 78 -15.35 2.12 4.78
C GLN A 78 -14.66 3.43 4.42
N ALA A 79 -13.66 3.34 3.54
CA ALA A 79 -13.00 4.51 3.02
C ALA A 79 -12.74 4.38 1.52
N TRP A 80 -12.77 5.51 0.85
CA TRP A 80 -12.33 5.66 -0.53
C TRP A 80 -11.21 6.68 -0.60
N GLY A 81 -10.18 6.34 -1.34
CA GLY A 81 -9.02 7.18 -1.51
C GLY A 81 -8.55 7.25 -2.94
N PHE A 82 -7.83 8.31 -3.24
CA PHE A 82 -7.20 8.55 -4.53
C PHE A 82 -5.81 9.14 -4.33
N GLY A 83 -4.87 8.76 -5.17
CA GLY A 83 -3.51 9.29 -5.15
C GLY A 83 -2.81 9.16 -6.49
N MET A 84 -1.75 9.94 -6.65
CA MET A 84 -0.90 9.92 -7.85
C MET A 84 0.58 9.91 -7.47
N ASP A 85 1.35 9.19 -8.26
CA ASP A 85 2.80 9.15 -8.15
C ASP A 85 3.42 9.52 -9.51
N VAL A 86 4.61 10.12 -9.49
CA VAL A 86 5.41 10.38 -10.69
C VAL A 86 6.85 10.01 -10.40
N GLY A 87 7.53 9.46 -11.39
CA GLY A 87 8.93 9.12 -11.28
C GLY A 87 9.64 9.19 -12.61
N GLY A 88 10.97 9.18 -12.56
CA GLY A 88 11.79 9.13 -13.74
C GLY A 88 13.13 8.48 -13.45
N ILE A 89 13.74 7.98 -14.52
CA ILE A 89 15.06 7.38 -14.51
C ILE A 89 15.91 8.09 -15.54
N PHE A 90 17.11 8.51 -15.13
CA PHE A 90 18.13 9.05 -15.99
C PHE A 90 19.30 8.07 -16.09
N LEU A 91 19.63 7.69 -17.32
CA LEU A 91 20.70 6.74 -17.64
C LEU A 91 21.93 7.49 -18.11
N LEU A 92 23.07 7.25 -17.49
CA LEU A 92 24.35 7.87 -17.87
C LEU A 92 25.45 6.82 -17.82
N GLU A 93 25.78 6.24 -18.98
CA GLU A 93 26.76 5.15 -19.12
C GLU A 93 26.48 4.00 -18.15
N GLN A 94 27.30 3.82 -17.13
CA GLN A 94 27.17 2.78 -16.10
C GLN A 94 26.29 3.20 -14.91
N TRP A 95 25.83 4.47 -14.88
CA TRP A 95 25.04 5.01 -13.77
C TRP A 95 23.58 5.15 -14.12
N ARG A 96 22.73 4.86 -13.14
CA ARG A 96 21.28 5.10 -13.20
C ARG A 96 20.87 5.95 -12.02
N PHE A 97 20.26 7.08 -12.31
CA PHE A 97 19.69 7.98 -11.32
C PHE A 97 18.17 7.88 -11.39
N GLY A 98 17.56 7.51 -10.27
CA GLY A 98 16.12 7.44 -10.16
C GLY A 98 15.59 8.52 -9.23
N PHE A 99 14.45 9.10 -9.58
CA PHE A 99 13.67 9.92 -8.67
C PHE A 99 12.21 9.49 -8.71
N MET A 100 11.54 9.61 -7.59
CA MET A 100 10.11 9.32 -7.47
C MET A 100 9.48 10.27 -6.46
N LEU A 101 8.40 10.91 -6.85
CA LEU A 101 7.52 11.66 -5.98
C LEU A 101 6.25 10.84 -5.80
N ARG A 102 6.05 10.31 -4.59
CA ARG A 102 4.86 9.55 -4.22
C ARG A 102 3.85 10.45 -3.57
N ASP A 103 2.58 10.14 -3.81
CA ASP A 103 1.45 10.83 -3.21
C ASP A 103 1.44 12.34 -3.50
N ILE A 104 1.82 12.74 -4.75
CA ILE A 104 1.98 14.15 -5.14
C ILE A 104 0.69 14.96 -5.00
N THR A 105 -0.46 14.31 -5.10
CA THR A 105 -1.77 14.91 -4.88
C THR A 105 -2.16 14.95 -3.41
N THR A 106 -1.27 14.53 -2.49
CA THR A 106 -1.63 14.18 -1.12
C THR A 106 -2.72 13.11 -1.14
N THR A 107 -2.35 11.84 -1.14
CA THR A 107 -3.33 10.75 -1.17
C THR A 107 -4.27 10.90 0.02
N PHE A 108 -5.55 11.04 -0.25
CA PHE A 108 -6.57 11.15 0.79
C PHE A 108 -7.41 9.88 0.84
N ASN A 109 -7.88 9.53 2.04
CA ASN A 109 -8.90 8.51 2.25
C ASN A 109 -10.05 9.15 3.02
N ALA A 110 -11.22 9.17 2.40
CA ALA A 110 -12.44 9.64 3.03
C ALA A 110 -13.11 8.45 3.76
N TRP A 111 -13.13 8.52 5.08
CA TRP A 111 -13.71 7.51 5.95
C TRP A 111 -15.18 7.80 6.25
N PHE A 112 -16.00 6.79 6.05
CA PHE A 112 -17.42 6.77 6.40
C PHE A 112 -17.62 5.73 7.50
N HIS A 113 -18.03 6.18 8.68
CA HIS A 113 -18.24 5.33 9.84
C HIS A 113 -19.72 5.05 10.06
N ASN A 114 -20.05 3.81 10.40
CA ASN A 114 -21.41 3.45 10.82
C ASN A 114 -21.53 3.65 12.34
N ALA A 115 -21.75 4.91 12.74
CA ALA A 115 -21.82 5.32 14.14
C ALA A 115 -22.97 4.63 14.89
N ASP A 116 -24.08 4.27 14.21
CA ASP A 116 -25.23 3.65 14.84
C ASP A 116 -24.91 2.26 15.42
N LEU A 117 -23.99 1.52 14.78
CA LEU A 117 -23.60 0.20 15.26
C LEU A 117 -22.79 0.20 16.57
N VAL A 118 -22.17 1.33 16.91
CA VAL A 118 -21.28 1.42 18.08
C VAL A 118 -21.76 2.43 19.13
N ARG A 119 -22.83 3.18 18.84
CA ARG A 119 -23.34 4.28 19.68
C ARG A 119 -23.57 3.86 21.11
N ASP A 120 -24.32 2.78 21.32
CA ASP A 120 -24.72 2.34 22.65
C ASP A 120 -23.52 1.89 23.50
N ILE A 121 -22.57 1.19 22.89
CA ILE A 121 -21.37 0.72 23.57
C ILE A 121 -20.44 1.88 23.88
N TYR A 122 -20.24 2.80 22.95
CA TYR A 122 -19.38 3.97 23.16
C TYR A 122 -19.97 4.92 24.19
N ALA A 123 -21.29 5.07 24.26
CA ALA A 123 -21.97 5.82 25.30
C ALA A 123 -21.75 5.20 26.70
N GLN A 124 -21.82 3.86 26.82
CA GLN A 124 -21.61 3.15 28.08
C GLN A 124 -20.13 3.20 28.55
N THR A 125 -19.20 3.20 27.61
CA THR A 125 -17.75 3.21 27.90
C THR A 125 -17.14 4.60 27.93
N ASN A 126 -17.96 5.65 27.75
CA ASN A 126 -17.54 7.05 27.68
C ASN A 126 -16.50 7.32 26.57
N ASN A 127 -16.55 6.55 25.50
CA ASN A 127 -15.73 6.74 24.30
C ASN A 127 -16.38 7.72 23.33
N GLN A 128 -15.57 8.40 22.51
CA GLN A 128 -16.09 9.27 21.48
C GLN A 128 -16.67 8.43 20.32
N ILE A 129 -17.88 8.76 19.90
CA ILE A 129 -18.52 8.13 18.75
C ILE A 129 -17.72 8.52 17.48
N PRO A 130 -17.31 7.56 16.65
CA PRO A 130 -16.56 7.86 15.45
C PRO A 130 -17.39 8.70 14.48
N VAL A 131 -16.75 9.73 13.94
CA VAL A 131 -17.33 10.60 12.90
C VAL A 131 -16.59 10.41 11.59
N ASN A 132 -17.24 10.77 10.49
CA ASN A 132 -16.61 10.75 9.19
C ASN A 132 -15.36 11.65 9.20
N SER A 133 -14.29 11.17 8.61
CA SER A 133 -12.99 11.84 8.65
C SER A 133 -12.23 11.68 7.34
N ILE A 134 -11.24 12.51 7.15
CA ILE A 134 -10.31 12.42 6.02
C ILE A 134 -8.92 12.13 6.58
N GLU A 135 -8.34 11.03 6.12
CA GLU A 135 -6.95 10.69 6.37
C GLU A 135 -6.10 11.16 5.19
N LEU A 136 -5.01 11.84 5.46
CA LEU A 136 -4.11 12.37 4.44
C LEU A 136 -2.74 11.70 4.52
N THR A 137 -2.26 11.21 3.39
CA THR A 137 -0.88 10.74 3.24
C THR A 137 -0.06 11.82 2.56
N LEU A 138 0.94 12.34 3.27
CA LEU A 138 1.80 13.42 2.77
C LEU A 138 2.69 12.95 1.61
N PRO A 139 2.99 13.84 0.67
CA PRO A 139 3.93 13.56 -0.42
C PRO A 139 5.31 13.14 0.10
N ARG A 140 5.96 12.22 -0.62
CA ARG A 140 7.32 11.74 -0.31
C ARG A 140 8.18 11.75 -1.55
N ALA A 141 9.41 12.25 -1.41
CA ALA A 141 10.43 12.19 -2.45
C ALA A 141 11.41 11.04 -2.15
N ILE A 142 11.73 10.26 -3.18
CA ILE A 142 12.66 9.14 -3.13
C ILE A 142 13.67 9.36 -4.24
N PHE A 143 14.95 9.22 -3.91
CA PHE A 143 16.06 9.29 -4.86
C PHE A 143 16.85 7.98 -4.78
N SER A 144 17.32 7.51 -5.92
CA SER A 144 18.15 6.32 -6.03
C SER A 144 19.31 6.56 -6.99
N VAL A 145 20.43 5.93 -6.69
CA VAL A 145 21.62 5.89 -7.56
C VAL A 145 22.06 4.45 -7.64
N THR A 146 22.23 3.95 -8.86
CA THR A 146 22.71 2.59 -9.12
C THR A 146 23.86 2.68 -10.11
N ARG A 147 24.88 1.84 -9.93
CA ARG A 147 25.99 1.68 -10.86
C ARG A 147 26.08 0.22 -11.28
N ASP A 148 26.16 -0.01 -12.58
CA ASP A 148 26.45 -1.34 -13.13
C ASP A 148 27.97 -1.57 -13.00
N VAL A 149 28.38 -2.69 -12.41
CA VAL A 149 29.77 -3.12 -12.25
C VAL A 149 29.91 -4.44 -12.98
N GLU A 150 30.81 -4.47 -13.95
CA GLU A 150 31.20 -5.74 -14.58
C GLU A 150 32.15 -6.47 -13.61
N ILE A 151 31.79 -7.69 -13.25
CA ILE A 151 32.65 -8.60 -12.48
C ILE A 151 33.42 -9.42 -13.54
N ASN A 152 34.73 -9.26 -13.58
CA ASN A 152 35.57 -10.07 -14.48
C ASN A 152 35.65 -11.51 -13.93
N ASP A 153 35.81 -12.49 -14.82
CA ASP A 153 35.92 -13.92 -14.48
C ASP A 153 37.00 -14.20 -13.41
N GLU A 154 38.07 -13.41 -13.36
CA GLU A 154 39.12 -13.51 -12.29
C GLU A 154 38.58 -13.18 -10.88
N MET A 155 37.53 -12.38 -10.78
CA MET A 155 36.88 -12.07 -9.49
C MET A 155 35.83 -13.11 -9.12
N GLU A 156 35.23 -13.77 -10.07
CA GLU A 156 34.29 -14.87 -9.90
C GLU A 156 35.00 -16.09 -9.33
N ASP A 157 36.17 -16.45 -9.88
CA ASP A 157 37.05 -17.50 -9.37
C ASP A 157 37.53 -17.20 -7.94
N ALA A 158 37.85 -15.94 -7.62
CA ALA A 158 38.28 -15.54 -6.28
C ALA A 158 37.13 -15.57 -5.25
N LEU A 159 35.89 -15.38 -5.66
CA LEU A 159 34.71 -15.49 -4.80
C LEU A 159 34.30 -16.95 -4.58
N GLU A 160 34.46 -17.83 -5.58
CA GLU A 160 34.27 -19.27 -5.42
C GLU A 160 35.29 -19.87 -4.45
N ASP A 161 36.57 -19.47 -4.54
CA ASP A 161 37.64 -19.96 -3.63
C ASP A 161 37.38 -19.57 -2.15
N VAL A 162 36.75 -18.43 -1.89
CA VAL A 162 36.42 -18.02 -0.52
C VAL A 162 35.27 -18.83 0.08
N THR A 163 34.32 -19.28 -0.75
CA THR A 163 33.16 -20.08 -0.27
C THR A 163 33.51 -21.54 0.03
N PHE A 164 34.64 -22.08 -0.48
CA PHE A 164 35.09 -23.45 -0.23
C PHE A 164 36.07 -23.59 0.94
N GLN A 165 36.43 -22.53 1.67
CA GLN A 165 37.31 -22.55 2.84
C GLN A 165 36.58 -22.56 4.19
N GLU A 166 35.28 -22.70 4.23
CA GLU A 166 34.49 -22.81 5.48
C GLU A 166 34.03 -24.25 5.79
N ASP A 167 34.94 -25.27 5.65
CA ASP A 167 34.69 -26.61 6.18
C ASP A 167 35.75 -26.96 7.25
#